data_08a4c9d11af29da4a27db66bee8939b1
#
_entry.id   08a4c9d11af29da4a27db66bee8939b1
#
_cell.length_a   1.000
_cell.length_b   1.000
_cell.length_c   1.000
_cell.angle_alpha   90.00
_cell.angle_beta   90.00
_cell.angle_gamma   90.00
#
_symmetry.space_group_name_H-M   'P 1'
#
loop_
_entity.id
_entity.type
_entity.pdbx_description
1 polymer ?
#
loop_
_entity_poly.entity_id
_entity_poly.type
_entity_poly.pdbx_seq_one_letter_code
_entity_poly.pdbx_strand_id
1 'polypeptide(L)'
;MELFVMYEHENMVGIADSYESAIQYLIDEDYLTDDIEFWNPEKGKTYHPLKRKLNKVKTWSVETFNDFFKNTGFEYHIDVTTLISK
;
A
#
# COMPACT_ATOMS: atom_id res chain seq x y z
N MET A 1 7.78 -18.63 -8.25
CA MET A 1 6.82 -17.50 -8.45
C MET A 1 6.68 -16.72 -7.17
N GLU A 2 6.83 -15.43 -7.25
CA GLU A 2 6.60 -14.55 -6.11
C GLU A 2 5.14 -14.10 -6.09
N LEU A 3 4.56 -14.10 -4.89
CA LEU A 3 3.21 -13.57 -4.67
C LEU A 3 3.29 -12.39 -3.73
N PHE A 4 2.53 -11.36 -4.04
CA PHE A 4 2.43 -10.12 -3.27
C PHE A 4 1.10 -10.14 -2.54
N VAL A 5 1.14 -10.38 -1.23
CA VAL A 5 -0.06 -10.50 -0.40
C VAL A 5 -0.30 -9.18 0.29
N MET A 6 -1.47 -8.60 0.05
CA MET A 6 -1.82 -7.28 0.56
C MET A 6 -2.69 -7.41 1.82
N TYR A 7 -2.38 -6.60 2.83
CA TYR A 7 -3.11 -6.58 4.09
C TYR A 7 -3.58 -5.17 4.41
N GLU A 8 -4.76 -5.11 5.02
CA GLU A 8 -5.23 -3.93 5.74
C GLU A 8 -5.35 -4.33 7.19
N HIS A 9 -4.54 -3.77 8.07
CA HIS A 9 -4.34 -4.27 9.43
C HIS A 9 -3.92 -5.74 9.38
N GLU A 10 -4.66 -6.62 10.02
CA GLU A 10 -4.38 -8.06 10.02
C GLU A 10 -5.16 -8.82 8.96
N ASN A 11 -5.99 -8.14 8.18
CA ASN A 11 -6.88 -8.78 7.21
C ASN A 11 -6.24 -8.80 5.83
N MET A 12 -6.16 -9.99 5.23
CA MET A 12 -5.73 -10.13 3.85
C MET A 12 -6.82 -9.58 2.94
N VAL A 13 -6.45 -8.65 2.06
CA VAL A 13 -7.40 -8.05 1.13
C VAL A 13 -7.18 -8.47 -0.31
N GLY A 14 -6.05 -9.04 -0.64
CA GLY A 14 -5.80 -9.54 -1.99
C GLY A 14 -4.44 -10.15 -2.17
N ILE A 15 -4.24 -10.80 -3.31
CA ILE A 15 -2.98 -11.43 -3.73
C ILE A 15 -2.75 -11.05 -5.19
N ALA A 16 -1.51 -10.69 -5.52
CA ALA A 16 -1.12 -10.36 -6.89
C ALA A 16 0.21 -11.02 -7.24
N ASP A 17 0.52 -11.09 -8.52
CA ASP A 17 1.74 -11.72 -9.01
C ASP A 17 2.88 -10.72 -9.24
N SER A 18 2.62 -9.44 -9.03
CA SER A 18 3.64 -8.39 -9.11
C SER A 18 3.28 -7.25 -8.19
N TYR A 19 4.28 -6.43 -7.83
CA TYR A 19 4.04 -5.24 -7.03
C TYR A 19 3.09 -4.27 -7.74
N GLU A 20 3.32 -4.03 -9.04
CA GLU A 20 2.49 -3.12 -9.81
C GLU A 20 1.03 -3.56 -9.85
N SER A 21 0.79 -4.86 -10.07
CA SER A 21 -0.57 -5.42 -10.04
C SER A 21 -1.20 -5.30 -8.67
N ALA A 22 -0.42 -5.48 -7.61
CA ALA A 22 -0.91 -5.31 -6.24
C ALA A 22 -1.39 -3.89 -6.00
N ILE A 23 -0.59 -2.89 -6.41
CA ILE A 23 -0.97 -1.50 -6.23
C ILE A 23 -2.18 -1.15 -7.09
N GLN A 24 -2.24 -1.65 -8.33
CA GLN A 24 -3.41 -1.42 -9.19
C GLN A 24 -4.68 -1.98 -8.56
N TYR A 25 -4.60 -3.17 -7.97
CA TYR A 25 -5.72 -3.76 -7.24
C TYR A 25 -6.18 -2.87 -6.09
N LEU A 26 -5.23 -2.37 -5.28
CA LEU A 26 -5.56 -1.50 -4.15
C LEU A 26 -6.22 -0.19 -4.61
N ILE A 27 -5.81 0.33 -5.76
CA ILE A 27 -6.42 1.52 -6.35
C ILE A 27 -7.83 1.20 -6.85
N ASP A 28 -8.00 0.11 -7.58
CA ASP A 28 -9.28 -0.26 -8.19
C ASP A 28 -10.34 -0.58 -7.14
N GLU A 29 -9.94 -1.13 -6.00
CA GLU A 29 -10.84 -1.48 -4.90
C GLU A 29 -10.98 -0.34 -3.88
N ASP A 30 -10.51 0.84 -4.20
CA ASP A 30 -10.60 2.05 -3.37
C ASP A 30 -9.90 1.97 -2.01
N TYR A 31 -8.94 1.04 -1.86
CA TYR A 31 -8.08 1.04 -0.67
C TYR A 31 -7.08 2.18 -0.71
N LEU A 32 -6.52 2.47 -1.89
CA LEU A 32 -5.63 3.61 -2.11
C LEU A 32 -6.36 4.65 -2.95
N THR A 33 -6.46 5.85 -2.43
CA THR A 33 -7.09 6.98 -3.15
C THR A 33 -6.25 8.24 -2.99
N ASP A 34 -6.50 9.21 -3.84
CA ASP A 34 -5.86 10.54 -3.75
C ASP A 34 -6.19 11.24 -2.43
N ASP A 35 -7.33 10.88 -1.83
CA ASP A 35 -7.88 11.57 -0.68
C ASP A 35 -7.46 10.98 0.67
N ILE A 36 -6.53 10.03 0.69
CA ILE A 36 -5.99 9.49 1.94
C ILE A 36 -5.46 10.64 2.80
N GLU A 37 -5.96 10.72 4.03
CA GLU A 37 -5.59 11.78 4.97
C GLU A 37 -4.64 11.24 6.03
N PHE A 38 -3.56 11.95 6.25
CA PHE A 38 -2.65 11.68 7.36
C PHE A 38 -2.69 12.86 8.30
N TRP A 39 -2.72 12.56 9.60
CA TRP A 39 -2.64 13.57 10.64
C TRP A 39 -1.20 13.84 10.99
N ASN A 40 -0.81 15.13 10.98
CA ASN A 40 0.51 15.55 11.42
C ASN A 40 0.38 16.23 12.79
N PRO A 41 0.75 15.55 13.88
CA PRO A 41 0.59 16.11 15.23
C PRO A 41 1.50 17.30 15.50
N GLU A 42 2.65 17.40 14.81
CA GLU A 42 3.56 18.52 14.97
C GLU A 42 2.97 19.83 14.46
N LYS A 43 2.23 19.76 13.36
CA LYS A 43 1.60 20.92 12.73
C LYS A 43 0.14 21.08 13.08
N GLY A 44 -0.48 20.09 13.72
CA GLY A 44 -1.90 20.11 14.03
C GLY A 44 -2.79 20.16 12.81
N LYS A 45 -2.38 19.54 11.71
CA LYS A 45 -3.10 19.57 10.44
C LYS A 45 -3.15 18.20 9.81
N THR A 46 -4.22 17.94 9.04
CA THR A 46 -4.25 16.80 8.13
C THR A 46 -3.58 17.18 6.80
N TYR A 47 -3.05 16.20 6.12
CA TYR A 47 -2.50 16.40 4.78
C TYR A 47 -2.84 15.19 3.92
N HIS A 48 -2.72 15.37 2.60
CA HIS A 48 -3.08 14.35 1.60
C HIS A 48 -1.81 14.02 0.80
N PRO A 49 -0.98 13.10 1.30
CA PRO A 49 0.33 12.85 0.68
C PRO A 49 0.25 12.25 -0.71
N LEU A 50 -0.85 11.59 -1.06
CA LEU A 50 -1.00 10.95 -2.36
C LEU A 50 -1.79 11.80 -3.37
N LYS A 51 -2.20 13.01 -3.00
CA LYS A 51 -2.94 13.87 -3.90
C LYS A 51 -2.12 14.15 -5.17
N ARG A 52 -2.66 13.79 -6.34
CA ARG A 52 -2.00 13.89 -7.64
C ARG A 52 -0.75 13.02 -7.78
N LYS A 53 -0.53 12.09 -6.83
CA LYS A 53 0.66 11.23 -6.82
C LYS A 53 0.31 9.76 -6.72
N LEU A 54 -0.98 9.41 -6.82
CA LEU A 54 -1.42 8.04 -6.62
C LEU A 54 -0.70 7.05 -7.53
N ASN A 55 -0.52 7.39 -8.81
CA ASN A 55 0.16 6.53 -9.77
C ASN A 55 1.65 6.35 -9.47
N LYS A 56 2.26 7.26 -8.73
CA LYS A 56 3.68 7.12 -8.36
C LYS A 56 3.91 5.98 -7.40
N VAL A 57 2.88 5.59 -6.65
CA VAL A 57 3.00 4.46 -5.72
C VAL A 57 3.39 3.18 -6.45
N LYS A 58 2.98 3.04 -7.72
CA LYS A 58 3.35 1.89 -8.56
C LYS A 58 4.84 1.79 -8.84
N THR A 59 5.56 2.90 -8.72
CA THR A 59 7.01 2.95 -8.98
C THR A 59 7.84 2.67 -7.72
N TRP A 60 7.19 2.55 -6.56
CA TRP A 60 7.88 2.27 -5.31
C TRP A 60 8.26 0.80 -5.22
N SER A 61 9.14 0.49 -4.27
CA SER A 61 9.39 -0.89 -3.87
C SER A 61 8.43 -1.29 -2.75
N VAL A 62 8.32 -2.59 -2.50
CA VAL A 62 7.55 -3.10 -1.35
C VAL A 62 8.04 -2.46 -0.05
N GLU A 63 9.36 -2.35 0.12
CA GLU A 63 9.94 -1.75 1.32
C GLU A 63 9.50 -0.30 1.49
N THR A 64 9.54 0.49 0.41
CA THR A 64 9.10 1.89 0.44
C THR A 64 7.63 1.99 0.78
N PHE A 65 6.79 1.13 0.17
CA PHE A 65 5.36 1.11 0.46
C PHE A 65 5.10 0.82 1.94
N ASN A 66 5.73 -0.23 2.47
CA ASN A 66 5.52 -0.62 3.85
C ASN A 66 6.01 0.45 4.83
N ASP A 67 7.15 1.07 4.54
CA ASP A 67 7.67 2.16 5.37
C ASP A 67 6.76 3.38 5.36
N PHE A 68 6.20 3.69 4.18
CA PHE A 68 5.30 4.83 4.05
C PHE A 68 4.05 4.68 4.93
N PHE A 69 3.48 3.48 4.96
CA PHE A 69 2.25 3.24 5.73
C PHE A 69 2.49 2.81 7.17
N LYS A 70 3.72 2.48 7.53
CA LYS A 70 4.06 1.96 8.85
C LYS A 70 3.64 2.87 10.01
N ASN A 71 3.75 4.17 9.82
CA ASN A 71 3.48 5.16 10.86
C ASN A 71 2.16 5.91 10.62
N THR A 72 1.26 5.31 9.87
CA THR A 72 -0.04 5.92 9.58
C THR A 72 -1.15 5.10 10.21
N GLY A 73 -2.33 5.68 10.30
CA GLY A 73 -3.50 4.96 10.81
C GLY A 73 -4.08 3.94 9.85
N PHE A 74 -3.57 3.86 8.62
CA PHE A 74 -4.11 2.95 7.61
C PHE A 74 -3.58 1.53 7.71
N GLU A 75 -2.36 1.36 8.20
CA GLU A 75 -1.73 0.06 8.41
C GLU A 75 -1.78 -0.89 7.21
N TYR A 76 -1.58 -0.36 6.01
CA TYR A 76 -1.45 -1.20 4.82
C TYR A 76 -0.06 -1.84 4.80
N HIS A 77 -0.02 -3.09 4.38
CA HIS A 77 1.22 -3.86 4.36
C HIS A 77 1.19 -4.85 3.20
N ILE A 78 2.34 -5.04 2.55
CA ILE A 78 2.50 -6.04 1.50
C ILE A 78 3.60 -7.00 1.91
N ASP A 79 3.27 -8.29 1.97
CA ASP A 79 4.24 -9.36 2.17
C ASP A 79 4.55 -10.02 0.83
N VAL A 80 5.82 -10.28 0.59
CA VAL A 80 6.24 -11.04 -0.57
C VAL A 80 6.52 -12.46 -0.13
N THR A 81 5.86 -13.42 -0.76
CA THR A 81 6.08 -14.83 -0.49
C THR A 81 6.44 -15.56 -1.77
N THR A 82 7.31 -16.55 -1.67
CA THR A 82 7.69 -17.35 -2.82
C THR A 82 6.92 -18.65 -2.81
N LEU A 83 6.18 -18.90 -3.90
CA LEU A 83 5.49 -20.16 -4.08
C LEU A 83 6.49 -21.20 -4.60
N ILE A 84 6.73 -22.23 -3.82
CA ILE A 84 7.59 -23.33 -4.21
C ILE A 84 6.74 -24.40 -4.85
N SER A 85 7.02 -24.66 -6.13
CA SER A 85 6.37 -25.74 -6.86
C SER A 85 7.21 -27.00 -6.71
N LYS A 86 6.59 -28.05 -6.23
CA LYS A 86 7.23 -29.38 -6.15
C LYS A 86 6.76 -30.24 -7.30
#